data_a3d2784081c4fab22865c24765a3185d
#
_entry.id   a3d2784081c4fab22865c24765a3185d
#
_cell.length_a   1.000
_cell.length_b   1.000
_cell.length_c   1.000
_cell.angle_alpha   90.00
_cell.angle_beta   90.00
_cell.angle_gamma   90.00
#
_symmetry.space_group_name_H-M   'P 1'
#
loop_
_entity.id
_entity.type
_entity.pdbx_description
1 polymer ?
#
loop_
_entity_poly.entity_id
_entity_poly.type
_entity_poly.pdbx_seq_one_letter_code
_entity_poly.pdbx_strand_id
1 'polypeptide(L)'
;MIDYEKLKIIAYDFDDTLFAHSNHRTDTIEEEIDYLKRCLLYKNDASDVFLNCTKNMYLQNFMNKAYRDNIIQGLISGTEAYVCSKAKIDYVNSIYGPYLENWCVCSQEKKTIMLEALAESYNCNASNILIIDDNPLVITMAADAGFQSATPIEIVNYCELNNI
;
A
#
# COMPACT_ATOMS: atom_id res chain seq x y z
N MET A 1 -2.88 -17.95 -4.03
CA MET A 1 -2.60 -17.83 -5.49
C MET A 1 -3.48 -16.71 -6.03
N ILE A 2 -2.92 -15.75 -6.75
CA ILE A 2 -3.62 -14.58 -7.29
C ILE A 2 -4.46 -15.01 -8.51
N ASP A 3 -5.76 -14.73 -8.47
CA ASP A 3 -6.67 -14.90 -9.60
C ASP A 3 -6.84 -13.53 -10.29
N TYR A 4 -5.87 -13.17 -11.13
CA TYR A 4 -5.77 -11.86 -11.76
C TYR A 4 -6.99 -11.51 -12.62
N GLU A 5 -7.57 -12.49 -13.30
CA GLU A 5 -8.70 -12.26 -14.20
C GLU A 5 -9.98 -11.80 -13.49
N LYS A 6 -10.06 -12.05 -12.18
CA LYS A 6 -11.17 -11.57 -11.34
C LYS A 6 -10.95 -10.18 -10.78
N LEU A 7 -9.73 -9.64 -10.85
CA LEU A 7 -9.41 -8.37 -10.18
C LEU A 7 -10.14 -7.20 -10.80
N LYS A 8 -10.70 -6.38 -9.96
CA LYS A 8 -11.26 -5.07 -10.28
C LYS A 8 -10.52 -3.96 -9.55
N ILE A 9 -9.96 -4.28 -8.39
CA ILE A 9 -9.32 -3.33 -7.49
C ILE A 9 -8.03 -3.94 -6.95
N ILE A 10 -6.97 -3.12 -6.89
CA ILE A 10 -5.72 -3.45 -6.21
C ILE A 10 -5.42 -2.35 -5.19
N ALA A 11 -5.26 -2.75 -3.94
CA ALA A 11 -4.85 -1.90 -2.84
C ALA A 11 -3.38 -2.18 -2.50
N TYR A 12 -2.58 -1.13 -2.38
CA TYR A 12 -1.16 -1.22 -2.04
C TYR A 12 -0.92 -0.61 -0.67
N ASP A 13 -0.14 -1.28 0.15
CA ASP A 13 0.52 -0.62 1.28
C ASP A 13 1.68 0.27 0.79
N PHE A 14 2.15 1.15 1.67
CA PHE A 14 3.26 2.04 1.35
C PHE A 14 4.60 1.45 1.76
N ASP A 15 4.75 1.20 3.07
CA ASP A 15 6.01 0.85 3.71
C ASP A 15 6.40 -0.58 3.37
N ASP A 16 7.65 -0.79 2.93
CA ASP A 16 8.18 -2.09 2.46
C ASP A 16 7.34 -2.79 1.36
N THR A 17 6.34 -2.07 0.82
CA THR A 17 5.51 -2.51 -0.30
C THR A 17 5.77 -1.65 -1.54
N LEU A 18 5.18 -0.46 -1.65
CA LEU A 18 5.46 0.45 -2.77
C LEU A 18 6.85 1.07 -2.69
N PHE A 19 7.35 1.28 -1.49
CA PHE A 19 8.65 1.87 -1.22
C PHE A 19 9.44 1.02 -0.25
N ALA A 20 10.66 0.66 -0.63
CA ALA A 20 11.62 0.07 0.28
C ALA A 20 12.19 1.15 1.19
N HIS A 21 12.17 0.91 2.48
CA HIS A 21 12.69 1.85 3.46
C HIS A 21 14.21 1.76 3.56
N SER A 22 14.87 2.86 3.32
CA SER A 22 16.27 3.01 3.73
C SER A 22 16.41 3.62 5.13
N ASN A 23 15.41 4.35 5.64
CA ASN A 23 15.57 5.18 6.83
C ASN A 23 14.37 5.25 7.78
N HIS A 24 13.34 4.42 7.59
CA HIS A 24 12.14 4.47 8.46
C HIS A 24 11.95 3.24 9.32
N ARG A 25 12.70 2.18 9.04
CA ARG A 25 12.59 0.99 9.85
C ARG A 25 13.10 1.30 11.23
N THR A 26 12.16 1.42 12.15
CA THR A 26 12.46 1.62 13.55
C THR A 26 12.59 0.23 14.17
N ASP A 27 13.82 -0.24 14.30
CA ASP A 27 14.08 -1.53 14.95
C ASP A 27 14.07 -1.41 16.48
N THR A 28 13.99 -0.16 16.98
CA THR A 28 13.97 0.14 18.41
C THR A 28 12.87 1.16 18.77
N ILE A 29 12.37 1.12 20.00
CA ILE A 29 11.41 2.09 20.54
C ILE A 29 11.94 3.53 20.45
N GLU A 30 13.25 3.71 20.62
CA GLU A 30 13.90 5.03 20.57
C GLU A 30 13.87 5.62 19.16
N GLU A 31 14.10 4.82 18.14
CA GLU A 31 13.99 5.22 16.73
C GLU A 31 12.54 5.53 16.35
N GLU A 32 11.58 4.76 16.85
CA GLU A 32 10.15 5.03 16.64
C GLU A 32 9.73 6.35 17.29
N ILE A 33 10.17 6.62 18.52
CA ILE A 33 9.93 7.90 19.19
C ILE A 33 10.56 9.05 18.40
N ASP A 34 11.74 8.89 17.86
CA ASP A 34 12.42 9.92 17.05
C ASP A 34 11.69 10.14 15.71
N TYR A 35 11.25 9.08 15.06
CA TYR A 35 10.40 9.14 13.88
C TYR A 35 9.10 9.91 14.15
N LEU A 36 8.37 9.55 15.21
CA LEU A 36 7.13 10.23 15.60
C LEU A 36 7.36 11.70 15.96
N LYS A 37 8.48 12.02 16.64
CA LYS A 37 8.87 13.41 16.92
C LYS A 37 9.11 14.19 15.63
N ARG A 38 9.81 13.62 14.66
CA ARG A 38 10.03 14.26 13.36
C ARG A 38 8.69 14.52 12.66
N CYS A 39 7.82 13.55 12.59
CA CYS A 39 6.47 13.72 12.02
C CYS A 39 5.66 14.81 12.73
N LEU A 40 5.79 14.95 14.05
CA LEU A 40 5.09 15.98 14.83
C LEU A 40 5.72 17.37 14.69
N LEU A 41 7.05 17.46 14.52
CA LEU A 41 7.78 18.72 14.35
C LEU A 41 7.52 19.35 12.99
N TYR A 42 7.38 18.54 11.95
CA TYR A 42 7.11 18.98 10.57
C TYR A 42 5.60 19.19 10.32
N LYS A 43 4.96 19.96 11.19
CA LYS A 43 3.49 20.18 11.19
C LYS A 43 2.90 20.63 9.85
N ASN A 44 3.71 21.16 8.94
CA ASN A 44 3.24 21.66 7.65
C ASN A 44 3.96 21.03 6.44
N ASP A 45 5.09 20.36 6.65
CA ASP A 45 5.85 19.72 5.60
C ASP A 45 6.62 18.52 6.17
N ALA A 46 6.03 17.35 6.08
CA ALA A 46 6.66 16.08 6.45
C ALA A 46 7.26 15.38 5.21
N SER A 47 7.39 16.09 4.09
CA SER A 47 7.95 15.54 2.85
C SER A 47 9.38 15.00 3.05
N ASP A 48 10.15 15.62 3.93
CA ASP A 48 11.51 15.20 4.28
C ASP A 48 11.58 13.76 4.82
N VAL A 49 10.51 13.30 5.46
CA VAL A 49 10.43 11.95 6.04
C VAL A 49 10.50 10.89 4.94
N PHE A 50 10.00 11.19 3.75
CA PHE A 50 9.91 10.26 2.63
C PHE A 50 10.94 10.50 1.53
N LEU A 51 11.75 11.58 1.61
CA LEU A 51 12.74 11.95 0.58
C LEU A 51 13.74 10.85 0.21
N ASN A 52 14.02 9.94 1.14
CA ASN A 52 14.97 8.86 0.95
C ASN A 52 14.31 7.50 0.72
N CYS A 53 12.98 7.46 0.53
CA CYS A 53 12.32 6.21 0.21
C CYS A 53 12.66 5.78 -1.21
N THR A 54 13.09 4.54 -1.36
CA THR A 54 13.38 3.95 -2.67
C THR A 54 12.14 3.27 -3.21
N LYS A 55 11.69 3.70 -4.38
CA LYS A 55 10.57 3.07 -5.09
C LYS A 55 10.85 1.58 -5.33
N ASN A 56 9.88 0.73 -5.01
CA ASN A 56 9.95 -0.69 -5.35
C ASN A 56 9.71 -0.89 -6.84
N MET A 57 10.78 -0.96 -7.61
CA MET A 57 10.72 -1.10 -9.07
C MET A 57 10.15 -2.45 -9.51
N TYR A 58 10.19 -3.47 -8.66
CA TYR A 58 9.68 -4.81 -9.01
C TYR A 58 8.16 -4.84 -9.16
N LEU A 59 7.43 -3.97 -8.43
CA LEU A 59 5.98 -3.86 -8.58
C LEU A 59 5.55 -3.03 -9.81
N GLN A 60 6.47 -2.29 -10.43
CA GLN A 60 6.12 -1.37 -11.51
C GLN A 60 5.49 -2.08 -12.72
N ASN A 61 5.99 -3.24 -13.08
CA ASN A 61 5.45 -4.00 -14.21
C ASN A 61 4.01 -4.46 -13.92
N PHE A 62 3.76 -4.94 -12.71
CA PHE A 62 2.42 -5.34 -12.25
C PHE A 62 1.45 -4.15 -12.28
N MET A 63 1.86 -3.00 -11.73
CA MET A 63 1.07 -1.78 -11.74
C MET A 63 0.75 -1.30 -13.16
N ASN A 64 1.75 -1.33 -14.05
CA ASN A 64 1.58 -0.94 -15.45
C ASN A 64 0.61 -1.87 -16.19
N LYS A 65 0.68 -3.18 -15.91
CA LYS A 65 -0.29 -4.14 -16.45
C LYS A 65 -1.69 -3.84 -15.93
N ALA A 66 -1.85 -3.71 -14.62
CA ALA A 66 -3.14 -3.41 -14.00
C ALA A 66 -3.75 -2.11 -14.56
N TYR A 67 -2.93 -1.08 -14.78
CA TYR A 67 -3.37 0.17 -15.39
C TYR A 67 -3.89 -0.03 -16.82
N ARG A 68 -3.15 -0.78 -17.66
CA ARG A 68 -3.59 -1.09 -19.03
C ARG A 68 -4.87 -1.91 -19.08
N ASP A 69 -5.07 -2.77 -18.10
CA ASP A 69 -6.25 -3.63 -17.97
C ASP A 69 -7.45 -2.92 -17.30
N ASN A 70 -7.32 -1.61 -17.03
CA ASN A 70 -8.31 -0.76 -16.37
C ASN A 70 -8.71 -1.27 -14.97
N ILE A 71 -7.79 -1.90 -14.26
CA ILE A 71 -7.98 -2.26 -12.85
C ILE A 71 -7.74 -1.00 -12.00
N ILE A 72 -8.69 -0.71 -11.12
CA ILE A 72 -8.60 0.43 -10.19
C ILE A 72 -7.47 0.14 -9.20
N GLN A 73 -6.61 1.11 -8.97
CA GLN A 73 -5.47 0.95 -8.09
C GLN A 73 -5.42 2.08 -7.06
N GLY A 74 -5.08 1.78 -5.83
CA GLY A 74 -4.97 2.82 -4.82
C GLY A 74 -4.20 2.42 -3.57
N LEU A 75 -3.97 3.41 -2.73
CA LEU A 75 -3.18 3.31 -1.51
C LEU A 75 -4.07 3.00 -0.31
N ILE A 76 -3.74 1.93 0.43
CA ILE A 76 -4.24 1.69 1.80
C ILE A 76 -3.02 1.48 2.70
N SER A 77 -2.60 2.50 3.42
CA SER A 77 -1.39 2.43 4.23
C SER A 77 -1.66 2.74 5.69
N GLY A 78 -0.88 2.11 6.57
CA GLY A 78 -0.89 2.39 7.99
C GLY A 78 -0.13 3.67 8.33
N THR A 79 -0.69 4.48 9.23
CA THR A 79 0.04 5.53 9.93
C THR A 79 -0.73 5.93 11.18
N GLU A 80 0.00 6.31 12.21
CA GLU A 80 -0.60 6.71 13.49
C GLU A 80 -0.79 8.24 13.59
N ALA A 81 -0.11 9.03 12.76
CA ALA A 81 -0.15 10.48 12.84
C ALA A 81 -0.73 11.10 11.57
N TYR A 82 -1.73 11.98 11.73
CA TYR A 82 -2.38 12.70 10.62
C TYR A 82 -1.39 13.46 9.71
N VAL A 83 -0.36 14.07 10.28
CA VAL A 83 0.65 14.81 9.52
C VAL A 83 1.44 13.87 8.61
N CYS A 84 1.79 12.68 9.10
CA CYS A 84 2.45 11.66 8.30
C CYS A 84 1.54 11.12 7.20
N SER A 85 0.22 11.02 7.47
CA SER A 85 -0.76 10.63 6.47
C SER A 85 -0.73 11.56 5.27
N LYS A 86 -0.80 12.86 5.50
CA LYS A 86 -0.78 13.86 4.43
C LYS A 86 0.53 13.81 3.63
N ALA A 87 1.67 13.79 4.32
CA ALA A 87 2.96 13.72 3.67
C ALA A 87 3.14 12.44 2.84
N LYS A 88 2.67 11.30 3.35
CA LYS A 88 2.68 10.03 2.64
C LYS A 88 1.84 10.10 1.37
N ILE A 89 0.62 10.65 1.44
CA ILE A 89 -0.26 10.85 0.30
C ILE A 89 0.37 11.81 -0.73
N ASP A 90 0.90 12.95 -0.29
CA ASP A 90 1.52 13.94 -1.17
C ASP A 90 2.75 13.33 -1.88
N TYR A 91 3.54 12.53 -1.18
CA TYR A 91 4.68 11.83 -1.76
C TYR A 91 4.25 10.78 -2.80
N VAL A 92 3.29 9.92 -2.47
CA VAL A 92 2.73 8.93 -3.41
C VAL A 92 2.19 9.61 -4.65
N ASN A 93 1.43 10.70 -4.50
CA ASN A 93 0.89 11.49 -5.61
C ASN A 93 1.98 12.08 -6.50
N SER A 94 3.09 12.51 -5.93
CA SER A 94 4.21 13.05 -6.72
C SER A 94 4.85 12.00 -7.64
N ILE A 95 4.76 10.73 -7.27
CA ILE A 95 5.41 9.62 -8.00
C ILE A 95 4.42 8.82 -8.86
N TYR A 96 3.22 8.56 -8.34
CA TYR A 96 2.23 7.69 -8.96
C TYR A 96 0.92 8.40 -9.33
N GLY A 97 0.82 9.72 -9.17
CA GLY A 97 -0.39 10.50 -9.23
C GLY A 97 -1.49 10.03 -10.19
N PRO A 98 -1.23 9.79 -11.48
CA PRO A 98 -2.28 9.36 -12.39
C PRO A 98 -2.65 7.87 -12.30
N TYR A 99 -1.90 7.08 -11.52
CA TYR A 99 -2.05 5.61 -11.45
C TYR A 99 -2.70 5.12 -10.17
N LEU A 100 -2.65 5.92 -9.10
CA LEU A 100 -3.14 5.52 -7.78
C LEU A 100 -4.17 6.50 -7.24
N GLU A 101 -5.27 5.96 -6.76
CA GLU A 101 -6.21 6.67 -5.89
C GLU A 101 -5.70 6.64 -4.44
N ASN A 102 -5.98 7.69 -3.68
CA ASN A 102 -5.62 7.77 -2.27
C ASN A 102 -6.84 7.47 -1.41
N TRP A 103 -7.05 6.19 -1.11
CA TRP A 103 -8.26 5.78 -0.42
C TRP A 103 -8.19 6.00 1.09
N CYS A 104 -7.10 5.56 1.70
CA CYS A 104 -7.02 5.62 3.14
C CYS A 104 -5.59 5.56 3.66
N VAL A 105 -5.40 6.27 4.76
CA VAL A 105 -4.29 6.03 5.67
C VAL A 105 -4.88 5.80 7.05
N CYS A 106 -4.74 4.59 7.60
CA CYS A 106 -5.38 4.14 8.82
C CYS A 106 -4.45 3.25 9.64
N SER A 107 -4.87 2.80 10.81
CA SER A 107 -4.13 1.75 11.53
C SER A 107 -4.20 0.43 10.77
N GLN A 108 -3.19 -0.43 10.95
CA GLN A 108 -3.09 -1.74 10.27
C GLN A 108 -4.36 -2.57 10.42
N GLU A 109 -4.93 -2.59 11.63
CA GLU A 109 -6.14 -3.34 11.96
C GLU A 109 -7.39 -2.88 11.18
N LYS A 110 -7.38 -1.63 10.68
CA LYS A 110 -8.51 -1.07 9.93
C LYS A 110 -8.41 -1.30 8.41
N LYS A 111 -7.31 -1.83 7.90
CA LYS A 111 -7.15 -2.05 6.47
C LYS A 111 -8.26 -2.96 5.91
N THR A 112 -8.61 -4.05 6.60
CA THR A 112 -9.69 -4.95 6.16
C THR A 112 -11.03 -4.25 6.11
N ILE A 113 -11.37 -3.40 7.09
CA ILE A 113 -12.61 -2.60 7.08
C ILE A 113 -12.64 -1.67 5.86
N MET A 114 -11.50 -1.09 5.49
CA MET A 114 -11.41 -0.25 4.30
C MET A 114 -11.59 -1.05 3.00
N LEU A 115 -11.10 -2.28 2.94
CA LEU A 115 -11.35 -3.17 1.80
C LEU A 115 -12.83 -3.52 1.67
N GLU A 116 -13.53 -3.75 2.79
CA GLU A 116 -14.99 -3.97 2.82
C GLU A 116 -15.74 -2.73 2.29
N ALA A 117 -15.37 -1.54 2.75
CA ALA A 117 -15.94 -0.29 2.26
C ALA A 117 -15.69 -0.06 0.76
N LEU A 118 -14.52 -0.45 0.24
CA LEU A 118 -14.24 -0.42 -1.20
C LEU A 118 -15.12 -1.41 -1.96
N ALA A 119 -15.28 -2.65 -1.46
CA ALA A 119 -16.15 -3.65 -2.08
C ALA A 119 -17.59 -3.15 -2.22
N GLU A 120 -18.12 -2.51 -1.17
CA GLU A 120 -19.42 -1.85 -1.20
C GLU A 120 -19.48 -0.70 -2.20
N SER A 121 -18.52 0.23 -2.12
CA SER A 121 -18.50 1.45 -2.95
C SER A 121 -18.41 1.15 -4.44
N TYR A 122 -17.66 0.13 -4.81
CA TYR A 122 -17.49 -0.29 -6.21
C TYR A 122 -18.42 -1.44 -6.63
N ASN A 123 -19.35 -1.84 -5.76
CA ASN A 123 -20.29 -2.93 -6.00
C ASN A 123 -19.62 -4.19 -6.58
N CYS A 124 -18.61 -4.68 -5.85
CA CYS A 124 -17.88 -5.88 -6.22
C CYS A 124 -17.71 -6.84 -5.04
N ASN A 125 -17.34 -8.08 -5.33
CA ASN A 125 -17.09 -9.08 -4.30
C ASN A 125 -15.69 -8.91 -3.68
N ALA A 126 -15.49 -9.38 -2.46
CA ALA A 126 -14.19 -9.39 -1.82
C ALA A 126 -13.10 -10.06 -2.71
N SER A 127 -13.43 -11.16 -3.38
CA SER A 127 -12.52 -11.86 -4.29
C SER A 127 -12.10 -11.06 -5.55
N ASN A 128 -12.71 -9.91 -5.80
CA ASN A 128 -12.33 -9.00 -6.88
C ASN A 128 -11.30 -7.93 -6.43
N ILE A 129 -10.93 -7.95 -5.15
CA ILE A 129 -9.99 -6.99 -4.57
C ILE A 129 -8.74 -7.74 -4.11
N LEU A 130 -7.59 -7.25 -4.50
CA LEU A 130 -6.27 -7.70 -4.05
C LEU A 130 -5.65 -6.63 -3.16
N ILE A 131 -5.23 -7.01 -1.97
CA ILE A 131 -4.31 -6.20 -1.16
C ILE A 131 -2.88 -6.73 -1.30
N ILE A 132 -1.94 -5.83 -1.49
CA ILE A 132 -0.50 -6.10 -1.49
C ILE A 132 0.10 -5.39 -0.29
N ASP A 133 0.66 -6.17 0.63
CA ASP A 133 1.13 -5.68 1.93
C ASP A 133 2.28 -6.58 2.40
N ASP A 134 3.29 -6.03 3.05
CA ASP A 134 4.40 -6.82 3.60
C ASP A 134 4.06 -7.41 4.98
N ASN A 135 3.04 -6.87 5.66
CA ASN A 135 2.65 -7.29 6.99
C ASN A 135 1.83 -8.60 6.96
N PRO A 136 2.35 -9.71 7.52
CA PRO A 136 1.65 -10.99 7.48
C PRO A 136 0.31 -10.99 8.22
N LEU A 137 0.13 -10.11 9.22
CA LEU A 137 -1.16 -9.98 9.90
C LEU A 137 -2.23 -9.44 8.95
N VAL A 138 -1.91 -8.38 8.19
CA VAL A 138 -2.83 -7.79 7.21
C VAL A 138 -3.18 -8.81 6.13
N ILE A 139 -2.18 -9.54 5.61
CA ILE A 139 -2.38 -10.62 4.63
C ILE A 139 -3.35 -11.68 5.14
N THR A 140 -3.16 -12.13 6.38
CA THR A 140 -4.02 -13.15 7.00
C THR A 140 -5.45 -12.63 7.19
N MET A 141 -5.61 -11.44 7.78
CA MET A 141 -6.92 -10.84 8.03
C MET A 141 -7.69 -10.61 6.72
N ALA A 142 -7.04 -10.15 5.68
CA ALA A 142 -7.66 -9.94 4.38
C ALA A 142 -8.09 -11.29 3.75
N ALA A 143 -7.26 -12.30 3.81
CA ALA A 143 -7.58 -13.64 3.31
C ALA A 143 -8.77 -14.26 4.06
N ASP A 144 -8.81 -14.14 5.40
CA ASP A 144 -9.91 -14.63 6.23
C ASP A 144 -11.25 -13.92 5.92
N ALA A 145 -11.19 -12.66 5.51
CA ALA A 145 -12.34 -11.89 5.04
C ALA A 145 -12.72 -12.14 3.56
N GLY A 146 -12.02 -13.04 2.87
CA GLY A 146 -12.31 -13.46 1.49
C GLY A 146 -11.72 -12.57 0.40
N PHE A 147 -10.86 -11.62 0.75
CA PHE A 147 -10.10 -10.83 -0.21
C PHE A 147 -8.93 -11.64 -0.77
N GLN A 148 -8.48 -11.29 -1.96
CA GLN A 148 -7.17 -11.74 -2.41
C GLN A 148 -6.09 -10.93 -1.69
N SER A 149 -5.04 -11.61 -1.26
CA SER A 149 -3.92 -10.96 -0.57
C SER A 149 -2.59 -11.55 -1.03
N ALA A 150 -1.57 -10.73 -1.12
CA ALA A 150 -0.23 -11.13 -1.50
C ALA A 150 0.82 -10.21 -0.91
N THR A 151 1.97 -10.78 -0.59
CA THR A 151 3.17 -10.01 -0.27
C THR A 151 3.82 -9.45 -1.55
N PRO A 152 4.66 -8.40 -1.46
CA PRO A 152 5.39 -7.88 -2.61
C PRO A 152 6.20 -8.95 -3.35
N ILE A 153 6.83 -9.88 -2.63
CA ILE A 153 7.61 -10.96 -3.24
C ILE A 153 6.73 -11.96 -4.00
N GLU A 154 5.51 -12.23 -3.54
CA GLU A 154 4.57 -13.09 -4.27
C GLU A 154 4.12 -12.44 -5.57
N ILE A 155 3.99 -11.10 -5.61
CA ILE A 155 3.70 -10.36 -6.85
C ILE A 155 4.87 -10.46 -7.82
N VAL A 156 6.11 -10.31 -7.34
CA VAL A 156 7.30 -10.48 -8.18
C VAL A 156 7.34 -11.87 -8.81
N ASN A 157 7.15 -12.90 -8.00
CA ASN A 157 7.09 -14.29 -8.48
C ASN A 157 5.94 -14.51 -9.49
N TYR A 158 4.78 -13.89 -9.24
CA TYR A 158 3.67 -13.93 -10.18
C TYR A 158 4.03 -13.30 -11.53
N CYS A 159 4.70 -12.14 -11.52
CA CYS A 159 5.15 -11.46 -12.74
C CYS A 159 6.15 -12.32 -13.52
N GLU A 160 7.14 -12.91 -12.85
CA GLU A 160 8.13 -13.79 -13.48
C GLU A 160 7.47 -15.00 -14.15
N LEU A 161 6.54 -15.66 -13.45
CA LEU A 161 5.84 -16.84 -13.98
C LEU A 161 4.93 -16.52 -15.19
N ASN A 162 4.44 -15.29 -15.27
CA ASN A 162 3.50 -14.86 -16.32
C ASN A 162 4.15 -13.95 -17.39
N ASN A 163 5.47 -13.74 -17.33
CA ASN A 163 6.25 -12.89 -18.25
C ASN A 163 5.72 -11.46 -18.33
N ILE A 164 5.41 -10.86 -17.17
CA ILE A 164 4.90 -9.50 -17.00
C ILE A 164 6.04 -8.53 -16.68
#